data_1dd74ceeb9df15ea75e7f90ecd9c0e21
#
_entry.id   1dd74ceeb9df15ea75e7f90ecd9c0e21
#
_cell.length_a   1.000
_cell.length_b   1.000
_cell.length_c   1.000
_cell.angle_alpha   90.00
_cell.angle_beta   90.00
_cell.angle_gamma   90.00
#
_symmetry.space_group_name_H-M   'P 1'
#
loop_
_entity.id
_entity.type
_entity.pdbx_description
1 polymer ?
#
loop_
_entity_poly.entity_id
_entity_poly.type
_entity_poly.pdbx_seq_one_letter_code
_entity_poly.pdbx_strand_id
1 'polypeptide(L)'
;MSGPKCTTYRVDEALTAAALRAAAEDAAVREATRRREEAARQAALQAAAARDAAVRAVKSRNARIAALAVSLEGFEQQYGASVGVRPLEPLRIDAQSTSQLEDWCAEADRALAAAERELREQAARALAASLFADVAGHTAGRRPVGAAELFADRPKPSGVVVSESSDEAAREEVEQTLTRVLSRLLPDCGEGDRADARQAAARVAEATTLDEARTWLTETRLRVQRANSAAEARRRDADEAIGFLHDLENARVADVDPVRALLAEVVAGRRALDEPLRRRVAGCRAAAEAEAEQRYVVNTVTDALTDLGYQVSQGFETLTVTDGALRLSRSEWPEHAVNLVVDQQGGQMRTAVVRTAAGSGDDDAHIDVEREEQWCQDFHELRGRLARAGLSTDVQVAVPPGEVPVPLAVSPAASSTRARPRYRERDR
;
A
#
# COMPACT_ATOMS: atom_id res chain seq x y z
N MET A 1 63.20 15.65 -59.71
CA MET A 1 62.20 16.39 -58.94
C MET A 1 60.80 15.88 -59.27
N SER A 2 60.25 15.00 -58.46
CA SER A 2 58.90 14.49 -58.62
C SER A 2 58.04 15.11 -57.56
N GLY A 3 57.14 16.01 -57.98
CA GLY A 3 56.17 16.66 -57.08
C GLY A 3 55.07 15.70 -56.63
N PRO A 4 54.46 15.96 -55.52
CA PRO A 4 53.37 15.11 -54.98
C PRO A 4 52.14 15.22 -55.88
N LYS A 5 51.62 14.06 -56.35
CA LYS A 5 50.36 13.97 -57.07
C LYS A 5 49.22 14.18 -56.09
N CYS A 6 48.63 15.37 -56.05
CA CYS A 6 47.35 15.62 -55.41
C CYS A 6 46.23 14.89 -56.18
N THR A 7 45.72 13.79 -55.64
CA THR A 7 44.53 13.13 -56.16
C THR A 7 43.30 13.88 -55.57
N THR A 8 42.73 14.76 -56.36
CA THR A 8 41.44 15.42 -56.03
C THR A 8 40.32 14.39 -56.25
N TYR A 9 39.72 13.90 -55.19
CA TYR A 9 38.50 13.14 -55.29
C TYR A 9 37.33 14.12 -55.48
N ARG A 10 36.70 14.09 -56.66
CA ARG A 10 35.38 14.67 -56.83
C ARG A 10 34.39 13.80 -56.13
N VAL A 11 33.88 14.27 -54.99
CA VAL A 11 32.76 13.65 -54.31
C VAL A 11 31.52 14.01 -55.16
N ASP A 12 30.81 13.02 -55.66
CA ASP A 12 29.62 13.21 -56.44
C ASP A 12 28.52 13.77 -55.48
N GLU A 13 28.09 15.01 -55.72
CA GLU A 13 27.08 15.69 -54.87
C GLU A 13 25.77 14.94 -54.82
N ALA A 14 25.45 14.16 -55.86
CA ALA A 14 24.23 13.33 -55.91
C ALA A 14 24.33 12.13 -54.96
N LEU A 15 25.52 11.50 -54.81
CA LEU A 15 25.77 10.41 -53.88
C LEU A 15 25.77 10.89 -52.43
N THR A 16 26.30 12.08 -52.15
CA THR A 16 26.25 12.65 -50.82
C THR A 16 24.84 13.05 -50.42
N ALA A 17 24.03 13.60 -51.33
CA ALA A 17 22.63 13.94 -51.08
C ALA A 17 21.78 12.68 -50.85
N ALA A 18 22.02 11.59 -51.58
CA ALA A 18 21.34 10.31 -51.40
C ALA A 18 21.70 9.68 -50.04
N ALA A 19 23.00 9.69 -49.64
CA ALA A 19 23.45 9.19 -48.34
C ALA A 19 22.86 9.99 -47.18
N LEU A 20 22.75 11.32 -47.30
CA LEU A 20 22.13 12.16 -46.26
C LEU A 20 20.61 11.92 -46.14
N ARG A 21 19.91 11.65 -47.25
CA ARG A 21 18.48 11.26 -47.21
C ARG A 21 18.29 9.91 -46.54
N ALA A 22 19.08 8.91 -46.89
CA ALA A 22 19.05 7.59 -46.25
C ALA A 22 19.32 7.68 -44.75
N ALA A 23 20.31 8.46 -44.34
CA ALA A 23 20.62 8.67 -42.93
C ALA A 23 19.49 9.40 -42.17
N ALA A 24 18.81 10.34 -42.83
CA ALA A 24 17.63 11.03 -42.25
C ALA A 24 16.42 10.08 -42.13
N GLU A 25 16.19 9.23 -43.13
CA GLU A 25 15.13 8.22 -43.10
C GLU A 25 15.40 7.19 -41.98
N ASP A 26 16.62 6.70 -41.86
CA ASP A 26 17.03 5.81 -40.77
C ASP A 26 16.89 6.48 -39.38
N ALA A 27 17.22 7.75 -39.26
CA ALA A 27 17.03 8.50 -38.02
C ALA A 27 15.55 8.64 -37.68
N ALA A 28 14.70 8.92 -38.66
CA ALA A 28 13.26 9.03 -38.47
C ALA A 28 12.63 7.68 -38.06
N VAL A 29 13.07 6.59 -38.68
CA VAL A 29 12.63 5.21 -38.30
C VAL A 29 13.04 4.89 -36.87
N ARG A 30 14.30 5.17 -36.48
CA ARG A 30 14.78 4.96 -35.10
C ARG A 30 14.00 5.80 -34.09
N GLU A 31 13.70 7.03 -34.42
CA GLU A 31 12.91 7.91 -33.54
C GLU A 31 11.45 7.41 -33.42
N ALA A 32 10.83 6.99 -34.53
CA ALA A 32 9.50 6.40 -34.50
C ALA A 32 9.42 5.12 -33.68
N THR A 33 10.45 4.26 -33.79
CA THR A 33 10.56 3.04 -32.98
C THR A 33 10.66 3.37 -31.48
N ARG A 34 11.58 4.31 -31.12
CA ARG A 34 11.72 4.76 -29.73
C ARG A 34 10.43 5.33 -29.16
N ARG A 35 9.73 6.18 -29.90
CA ARG A 35 8.42 6.71 -29.48
C ARG A 35 7.38 5.61 -29.26
N ARG A 36 7.36 4.58 -30.11
CA ARG A 36 6.47 3.41 -29.93
C ARG A 36 6.80 2.63 -28.66
N GLU A 37 8.08 2.40 -28.41
CA GLU A 37 8.55 1.70 -27.21
C GLU A 37 8.23 2.50 -25.95
N GLU A 38 8.43 3.82 -25.95
CA GLU A 38 8.08 4.71 -24.85
C GLU A 38 6.56 4.71 -24.59
N ALA A 39 5.75 4.79 -25.65
CA ALA A 39 4.30 4.71 -25.53
C ALA A 39 3.82 3.35 -25.00
N ALA A 40 4.42 2.24 -25.46
CA ALA A 40 4.11 0.91 -24.97
C ALA A 40 4.48 0.75 -23.49
N ARG A 41 5.63 1.29 -23.07
CA ARG A 41 6.06 1.30 -21.67
C ARG A 41 5.09 2.10 -20.79
N GLN A 42 4.69 3.30 -21.24
CA GLN A 42 3.72 4.11 -20.52
C GLN A 42 2.35 3.42 -20.41
N ALA A 43 1.88 2.78 -21.48
CA ALA A 43 0.63 2.02 -21.46
C ALA A 43 0.70 0.83 -20.48
N ALA A 44 1.84 0.12 -20.43
CA ALA A 44 2.04 -0.98 -19.48
C ALA A 44 2.04 -0.49 -18.02
N LEU A 45 2.69 0.66 -17.73
CA LEU A 45 2.68 1.26 -16.39
C LEU A 45 1.26 1.69 -15.97
N GLN A 46 0.50 2.30 -16.91
CA GLN A 46 -0.89 2.68 -16.65
C GLN A 46 -1.79 1.46 -16.39
N ALA A 47 -1.61 0.38 -17.16
CA ALA A 47 -2.34 -0.86 -16.96
C ALA A 47 -2.01 -1.52 -15.62
N ALA A 48 -0.75 -1.51 -15.21
CA ALA A 48 -0.33 -2.01 -13.90
C ALA A 48 -0.95 -1.19 -12.77
N ALA A 49 -0.88 0.16 -12.85
CA ALA A 49 -1.49 1.04 -11.86
C ALA A 49 -3.00 0.87 -11.75
N ALA A 50 -3.69 0.70 -12.89
CA ALA A 50 -5.13 0.44 -12.91
C ALA A 50 -5.47 -0.91 -12.23
N ARG A 51 -4.67 -1.96 -12.50
CA ARG A 51 -4.85 -3.26 -11.84
C ARG A 51 -4.65 -3.16 -10.32
N ASP A 52 -3.61 -2.47 -9.88
CA ASP A 52 -3.34 -2.26 -8.45
C ASP A 52 -4.47 -1.49 -7.76
N ALA A 53 -5.02 -0.48 -8.41
CA ALA A 53 -6.18 0.26 -7.92
C ALA A 53 -7.41 -0.64 -7.80
N ALA A 54 -7.69 -1.48 -8.79
CA ALA A 54 -8.79 -2.44 -8.77
C ALA A 54 -8.61 -3.48 -7.65
N VAL A 55 -7.41 -4.00 -7.45
CA VAL A 55 -7.08 -4.93 -6.35
C VAL A 55 -7.32 -4.27 -4.98
N ARG A 56 -6.86 -3.04 -4.76
CA ARG A 56 -7.13 -2.29 -3.52
C ARG A 56 -8.63 -2.09 -3.31
N ALA A 57 -9.36 -1.76 -4.38
CA ALA A 57 -10.80 -1.60 -4.33
C ALA A 57 -11.53 -2.88 -3.90
N VAL A 58 -11.12 -4.05 -4.39
CA VAL A 58 -11.66 -5.35 -3.96
C VAL A 58 -11.36 -5.62 -2.49
N LYS A 59 -10.12 -5.39 -2.03
CA LYS A 59 -9.72 -5.57 -0.62
C LYS A 59 -10.59 -4.70 0.32
N SER A 60 -10.86 -3.45 -0.06
CA SER A 60 -11.75 -2.55 0.70
C SER A 60 -13.19 -3.10 0.78
N ARG A 61 -13.77 -3.59 -0.33
CA ARG A 61 -15.12 -4.19 -0.33
C ARG A 61 -15.17 -5.47 0.51
N ASN A 62 -14.15 -6.31 0.42
CA ASN A 62 -14.06 -7.52 1.26
C ASN A 62 -14.04 -7.18 2.76
N ALA A 63 -13.33 -6.13 3.16
CA ALA A 63 -13.33 -5.66 4.55
C ALA A 63 -14.72 -5.14 4.97
N ARG A 64 -15.44 -4.41 4.09
CA ARG A 64 -16.81 -3.96 4.34
C ARG A 64 -17.81 -5.13 4.44
N ILE A 65 -17.63 -6.16 3.61
CA ILE A 65 -18.45 -7.41 3.69
C ILE A 65 -18.25 -8.06 5.05
N ALA A 66 -17.01 -8.18 5.52
CA ALA A 66 -16.69 -8.74 6.83
C ALA A 66 -17.30 -7.89 7.97
N ALA A 67 -17.20 -6.57 7.92
CA ALA A 67 -17.79 -5.67 8.90
C ALA A 67 -19.33 -5.75 8.93
N LEU A 68 -19.96 -5.88 7.76
CA LEU A 68 -21.41 -6.09 7.67
C LEU A 68 -21.84 -7.44 8.27
N ALA A 69 -21.09 -8.51 8.03
CA ALA A 69 -21.36 -9.82 8.61
C ALA A 69 -21.36 -9.76 10.15
N VAL A 70 -20.35 -9.11 10.75
CA VAL A 70 -20.28 -8.89 12.21
C VAL A 70 -21.49 -8.08 12.70
N SER A 71 -21.92 -7.06 11.94
CA SER A 71 -23.09 -6.25 12.30
C SER A 71 -24.40 -7.01 12.23
N LEU A 72 -24.53 -7.94 11.27
CA LEU A 72 -25.70 -8.83 11.14
C LEU A 72 -25.76 -9.83 12.30
N GLU A 73 -24.63 -10.44 12.64
CA GLU A 73 -24.54 -11.34 13.81
C GLU A 73 -24.88 -10.61 15.13
N GLY A 74 -24.36 -9.39 15.30
CA GLY A 74 -24.65 -8.56 16.46
C GLY A 74 -26.15 -8.19 16.56
N PHE A 75 -26.80 -7.92 15.43
CA PHE A 75 -28.24 -7.70 15.38
C PHE A 75 -29.05 -8.95 15.79
N GLU A 76 -28.69 -10.11 15.25
CA GLU A 76 -29.34 -11.36 15.56
C GLU A 76 -29.20 -11.74 17.05
N GLN A 77 -28.00 -11.56 17.60
CA GLN A 77 -27.74 -11.79 19.03
C GLN A 77 -28.55 -10.83 19.92
N GLN A 78 -28.72 -9.58 19.51
CA GLN A 78 -29.39 -8.57 20.31
C GLN A 78 -30.91 -8.67 20.28
N TYR A 79 -31.49 -8.98 19.10
CA TYR A 79 -32.92 -8.91 18.88
C TYR A 79 -33.56 -10.29 18.64
N GLY A 80 -32.78 -11.37 18.55
CA GLY A 80 -33.27 -12.73 18.31
C GLY A 80 -33.94 -12.91 16.95
N ALA A 81 -33.75 -11.99 16.01
CA ALA A 81 -34.34 -11.95 14.69
C ALA A 81 -33.26 -11.87 13.60
N SER A 82 -33.42 -12.68 12.55
CA SER A 82 -32.53 -12.62 11.40
C SER A 82 -33.00 -11.54 10.42
N VAL A 83 -32.04 -10.72 9.97
CA VAL A 83 -32.26 -9.80 8.84
C VAL A 83 -32.25 -10.65 7.58
N GLY A 84 -33.32 -10.63 6.78
CA GLY A 84 -33.45 -11.42 5.54
C GLY A 84 -32.45 -11.04 4.42
N VAL A 85 -31.27 -10.55 4.79
CA VAL A 85 -30.19 -10.15 3.89
C VAL A 85 -29.21 -11.30 3.73
N ARG A 86 -28.98 -11.72 2.49
CA ARG A 86 -27.94 -12.70 2.18
C ARG A 86 -26.58 -12.01 2.19
N PRO A 87 -25.63 -12.42 3.04
CA PRO A 87 -24.31 -11.86 3.03
C PRO A 87 -23.63 -12.11 1.67
N LEU A 88 -22.95 -11.08 1.14
CA LEU A 88 -22.07 -11.27 -0.02
C LEU A 88 -20.84 -12.09 0.39
N GLU A 89 -20.38 -12.95 -0.53
CA GLU A 89 -19.12 -13.64 -0.34
C GLU A 89 -17.94 -12.73 -0.78
N PRO A 90 -16.85 -12.68 0.01
CA PRO A 90 -15.65 -11.95 -0.38
C PRO A 90 -15.03 -12.52 -1.66
N LEU A 91 -14.59 -11.66 -2.57
CA LEU A 91 -13.90 -12.10 -3.79
C LEU A 91 -12.46 -12.49 -3.47
N ARG A 92 -12.07 -13.68 -3.89
CA ARG A 92 -10.65 -14.08 -3.96
C ARG A 92 -10.04 -13.52 -5.24
N ILE A 93 -8.89 -12.84 -5.09
CA ILE A 93 -8.19 -12.23 -6.20
C ILE A 93 -7.21 -13.25 -6.76
N ASP A 94 -7.55 -13.80 -7.93
CA ASP A 94 -6.71 -14.79 -8.63
C ASP A 94 -6.36 -14.27 -10.05
N ALA A 95 -6.91 -14.91 -11.08
CA ALA A 95 -6.61 -14.62 -12.49
C ALA A 95 -7.59 -13.63 -13.15
N GLN A 96 -8.44 -12.92 -12.38
CA GLN A 96 -9.41 -11.99 -12.94
C GLN A 96 -8.73 -10.81 -13.67
N SER A 97 -9.32 -10.36 -14.76
CA SER A 97 -8.91 -9.12 -15.44
C SER A 97 -9.28 -7.88 -14.61
N THR A 98 -8.64 -6.76 -14.90
CA THR A 98 -8.95 -5.48 -14.24
C THR A 98 -10.42 -5.12 -14.38
N SER A 99 -11.00 -5.28 -15.58
CA SER A 99 -12.42 -5.05 -15.83
C SER A 99 -13.32 -5.94 -14.98
N GLN A 100 -13.01 -7.23 -14.85
CA GLN A 100 -13.78 -8.14 -14.01
C GLN A 100 -13.75 -7.75 -12.52
N LEU A 101 -12.61 -7.24 -12.03
CA LEU A 101 -12.49 -6.73 -10.66
C LEU A 101 -13.33 -5.46 -10.47
N GLU A 102 -13.32 -4.55 -11.45
CA GLU A 102 -14.11 -3.32 -11.43
C GLU A 102 -15.63 -3.61 -11.48
N ASP A 103 -16.06 -4.52 -12.36
CA ASP A 103 -17.46 -4.94 -12.47
C ASP A 103 -17.96 -5.57 -11.15
N TRP A 104 -17.15 -6.45 -10.56
CA TRP A 104 -17.46 -7.03 -9.26
C TRP A 104 -17.55 -5.97 -8.16
N CYS A 105 -16.63 -4.99 -8.14
CA CYS A 105 -16.68 -3.88 -7.18
C CYS A 105 -17.99 -3.09 -7.30
N ALA A 106 -18.42 -2.80 -8.52
CA ALA A 106 -19.67 -2.07 -8.76
C ALA A 106 -20.91 -2.87 -8.32
N GLU A 107 -20.90 -4.18 -8.47
CA GLU A 107 -21.96 -5.08 -7.97
C GLU A 107 -21.94 -5.17 -6.45
N ALA A 108 -20.76 -5.35 -5.86
CA ALA A 108 -20.56 -5.40 -4.41
C ALA A 108 -21.03 -4.10 -3.73
N ASP A 109 -20.73 -2.93 -4.29
CA ASP A 109 -21.17 -1.64 -3.73
C ASP A 109 -22.71 -1.53 -3.72
N ARG A 110 -23.38 -1.98 -4.76
CA ARG A 110 -24.85 -1.97 -4.82
C ARG A 110 -25.46 -2.92 -3.79
N ALA A 111 -24.90 -4.11 -3.67
CA ALA A 111 -25.40 -5.12 -2.73
C ALA A 111 -25.10 -4.74 -1.28
N LEU A 112 -23.91 -4.21 -0.97
CA LEU A 112 -23.57 -3.68 0.35
C LEU A 112 -24.49 -2.53 0.76
N ALA A 113 -24.72 -1.57 -0.14
CA ALA A 113 -25.62 -0.45 0.15
C ALA A 113 -27.07 -0.90 0.42
N ALA A 114 -27.55 -1.91 -0.29
CA ALA A 114 -28.88 -2.49 -0.06
C ALA A 114 -28.94 -3.22 1.28
N ALA A 115 -27.96 -4.05 1.59
CA ALA A 115 -27.86 -4.81 2.83
C ALA A 115 -27.72 -3.91 4.07
N GLU A 116 -26.85 -2.90 4.01
CA GLU A 116 -26.67 -1.92 5.08
C GLU A 116 -27.97 -1.11 5.33
N ARG A 117 -28.72 -0.79 4.29
CA ARG A 117 -29.98 -0.08 4.42
C ARG A 117 -31.03 -0.94 5.12
N GLU A 118 -31.22 -2.19 4.68
CA GLU A 118 -32.17 -3.12 5.28
C GLU A 118 -31.84 -3.38 6.75
N LEU A 119 -30.58 -3.62 7.07
CA LEU A 119 -30.12 -3.80 8.46
C LEU A 119 -30.46 -2.56 9.32
N ARG A 120 -30.18 -1.34 8.82
CA ARG A 120 -30.49 -0.10 9.53
C ARG A 120 -31.99 0.07 9.79
N GLU A 121 -32.82 -0.20 8.78
CA GLU A 121 -34.27 -0.09 8.90
C GLU A 121 -34.84 -1.09 9.91
N GLN A 122 -34.35 -2.33 9.90
CA GLN A 122 -34.80 -3.35 10.84
C GLN A 122 -34.29 -3.05 12.25
N ALA A 123 -33.02 -2.65 12.40
CA ALA A 123 -32.48 -2.28 13.71
C ALA A 123 -33.22 -1.07 14.32
N ALA A 124 -33.58 -0.08 13.51
CA ALA A 124 -34.33 1.08 13.98
C ALA A 124 -35.74 0.70 14.45
N ARG A 125 -36.44 -0.16 13.67
CA ARG A 125 -37.79 -0.65 14.07
C ARG A 125 -37.74 -1.48 15.35
N ALA A 126 -36.78 -2.41 15.45
CA ALA A 126 -36.61 -3.24 16.62
C ALA A 126 -36.27 -2.42 17.87
N LEU A 127 -35.36 -1.47 17.75
CA LEU A 127 -34.99 -0.59 18.86
C LEU A 127 -36.15 0.31 19.29
N ALA A 128 -36.83 0.97 18.36
CA ALA A 128 -37.98 1.81 18.70
C ALA A 128 -39.08 0.98 19.39
N ALA A 129 -39.44 -0.16 18.83
CA ALA A 129 -40.45 -1.04 19.43
C ALA A 129 -40.06 -1.48 20.85
N SER A 130 -38.77 -1.82 21.11
CA SER A 130 -38.32 -2.20 22.45
C SER A 130 -38.43 -1.01 23.44
N LEU A 131 -38.03 0.18 23.04
CA LEU A 131 -38.08 1.36 23.91
C LEU A 131 -39.49 1.76 24.30
N PHE A 132 -40.45 1.71 23.37
CA PHE A 132 -41.84 2.04 23.66
C PHE A 132 -42.57 0.90 24.42
N ALA A 133 -42.19 -0.38 24.19
CA ALA A 133 -42.70 -1.49 24.98
C ALA A 133 -42.25 -1.43 26.45
N ASP A 134 -40.98 -1.08 26.70
CA ASP A 134 -40.44 -0.92 28.04
C ASP A 134 -41.19 0.18 28.83
N VAL A 135 -41.45 1.32 28.19
CA VAL A 135 -42.21 2.40 28.79
C VAL A 135 -43.68 1.97 29.10
N ALA A 136 -44.33 1.27 28.16
CA ALA A 136 -45.68 0.75 28.38
C ALA A 136 -45.74 -0.26 29.55
N GLY A 137 -44.73 -1.14 29.68
CA GLY A 137 -44.59 -2.06 30.80
C GLY A 137 -44.41 -1.37 32.17
N HIS A 138 -43.61 -0.31 32.21
CA HIS A 138 -43.36 0.46 33.43
C HIS A 138 -44.58 1.31 33.84
N THR A 139 -45.36 1.84 32.90
CA THR A 139 -46.58 2.58 33.16
C THR A 139 -47.75 1.72 33.59
N ALA A 140 -47.84 0.46 33.08
CA ALA A 140 -48.81 -0.52 33.52
C ALA A 140 -48.63 -0.98 35.00
N GLY A 141 -47.38 -0.94 35.50
CA GLY A 141 -47.04 -1.25 36.89
C GLY A 141 -47.22 -0.07 37.86
N ARG A 142 -47.25 1.17 37.38
CA ARG A 142 -47.56 2.38 38.13
C ARG A 142 -49.04 2.65 37.99
N ARG A 143 -49.85 2.07 38.87
CA ARG A 143 -51.17 2.59 39.15
C ARG A 143 -50.99 4.10 39.46
N PRO A 144 -51.62 5.04 38.72
CA PRO A 144 -51.61 6.43 39.13
C PRO A 144 -52.21 6.47 40.51
N VAL A 145 -51.38 6.74 41.52
CA VAL A 145 -51.86 7.19 42.82
C VAL A 145 -52.62 8.47 42.53
N GLY A 146 -53.94 8.34 42.66
CA GLY A 146 -54.86 9.32 42.12
C GLY A 146 -54.58 10.73 42.56
N ALA A 147 -54.20 11.52 41.58
CA ALA A 147 -54.43 12.97 41.67
C ALA A 147 -55.91 13.31 41.93
N ALA A 148 -56.83 12.33 41.76
CA ALA A 148 -58.22 12.45 42.12
C ALA A 148 -58.49 12.47 43.63
N GLU A 149 -57.58 11.96 44.47
CA GLU A 149 -57.78 12.00 45.95
C GLU A 149 -57.21 13.26 46.59
N LEU A 150 -56.34 14.03 45.92
CA LEU A 150 -55.76 15.25 46.45
C LEU A 150 -56.54 16.52 46.11
N PHE A 151 -57.58 16.47 45.25
CA PHE A 151 -58.37 17.63 44.84
C PHE A 151 -59.89 17.33 44.80
N ALA A 152 -60.38 16.58 45.76
CA ALA A 152 -61.80 16.26 45.86
C ALA A 152 -62.74 17.45 46.10
N ASP A 153 -62.19 18.68 46.23
CA ASP A 153 -62.97 19.87 46.63
C ASP A 153 -62.78 21.08 45.68
N ARG A 154 -62.62 20.83 44.38
CA ARG A 154 -62.63 21.94 43.38
C ARG A 154 -63.69 21.70 42.31
N PRO A 155 -64.54 22.70 42.00
CA PRO A 155 -65.57 22.55 40.96
C PRO A 155 -64.88 22.34 39.61
N LYS A 156 -65.32 21.31 38.88
CA LYS A 156 -64.89 20.97 37.54
C LYS A 156 -65.12 22.14 36.60
N PRO A 157 -64.10 22.68 35.88
CA PRO A 157 -64.35 23.51 34.71
C PRO A 157 -64.93 22.58 33.63
N SER A 158 -66.11 22.88 33.19
CA SER A 158 -66.79 22.28 32.07
C SER A 158 -65.99 22.49 30.78
N GLY A 159 -65.67 21.42 30.07
CA GLY A 159 -65.49 21.42 28.64
C GLY A 159 -64.07 21.70 28.12
N VAL A 160 -63.16 20.73 28.26
CA VAL A 160 -62.27 20.35 27.18
C VAL A 160 -62.15 18.83 27.28
N VAL A 161 -62.90 18.15 26.47
CA VAL A 161 -62.63 16.72 26.12
C VAL A 161 -61.40 16.81 25.24
N VAL A 162 -60.19 16.84 25.85
CA VAL A 162 -58.93 16.52 25.14
C VAL A 162 -59.07 15.05 24.82
N SER A 163 -59.36 14.73 23.55
CA SER A 163 -59.65 13.38 23.09
C SER A 163 -58.38 12.53 23.25
N GLU A 164 -58.51 11.43 24.00
CA GLU A 164 -57.47 10.39 24.14
C GLU A 164 -56.89 9.97 22.77
N SER A 165 -57.68 10.09 21.70
CA SER A 165 -57.26 9.87 20.31
C SER A 165 -56.23 10.86 19.78
N SER A 166 -56.17 12.10 20.30
CA SER A 166 -55.17 13.12 19.88
C SER A 166 -53.82 12.84 20.50
N ASP A 167 -53.76 12.34 21.72
CA ASP A 167 -52.52 12.03 22.41
C ASP A 167 -51.89 10.75 21.87
N GLU A 168 -52.73 9.77 21.49
CA GLU A 168 -52.28 8.51 20.87
C GLU A 168 -51.73 8.78 19.49
N ALA A 169 -52.38 9.57 18.65
CA ALA A 169 -51.85 9.99 17.34
C ALA A 169 -50.53 10.77 17.45
N ALA A 170 -50.42 11.65 18.45
CA ALA A 170 -49.16 12.40 18.68
C ALA A 170 -48.00 11.48 19.11
N ARG A 171 -48.27 10.47 19.93
CA ARG A 171 -47.30 9.43 20.32
C ARG A 171 -46.86 8.59 19.12
N GLU A 172 -47.77 8.15 18.29
CA GLU A 172 -47.46 7.39 17.07
C GLU A 172 -46.62 8.22 16.11
N GLU A 173 -46.87 9.51 15.95
CA GLU A 173 -46.03 10.42 15.13
C GLU A 173 -44.60 10.54 15.69
N VAL A 174 -44.46 10.63 17.02
CA VAL A 174 -43.15 10.68 17.68
C VAL A 174 -42.39 9.37 17.47
N GLU A 175 -43.05 8.20 17.63
CA GLU A 175 -42.47 6.87 17.41
C GLU A 175 -41.98 6.71 15.96
N GLN A 176 -42.83 7.06 14.99
CA GLN A 176 -42.48 7.00 13.57
C GLN A 176 -41.33 7.94 13.27
N THR A 177 -41.28 9.12 13.87
CA THR A 177 -40.18 10.08 13.70
C THR A 177 -38.90 9.57 14.33
N LEU A 178 -38.95 8.97 15.52
CA LEU A 178 -37.81 8.35 16.19
C LEU A 178 -37.27 7.20 15.34
N THR A 179 -38.13 6.31 14.85
CA THR A 179 -37.74 5.20 13.96
C THR A 179 -37.02 5.71 12.71
N ARG A 180 -37.51 6.80 12.11
CA ARG A 180 -36.89 7.45 10.96
C ARG A 180 -35.53 8.09 11.28
N VAL A 181 -35.35 8.61 12.49
CA VAL A 181 -34.05 9.15 12.96
C VAL A 181 -33.07 8.01 13.19
N LEU A 182 -33.50 6.95 13.88
CA LEU A 182 -32.66 5.80 14.17
C LEU A 182 -32.26 5.01 12.92
N SER A 183 -33.12 4.95 11.88
CA SER A 183 -32.78 4.30 10.61
C SER A 183 -31.63 4.97 9.84
N ARG A 184 -31.22 6.16 10.26
CA ARG A 184 -30.02 6.82 9.72
C ARG A 184 -28.73 6.39 10.41
N LEU A 185 -28.80 5.72 11.57
CA LEU A 185 -27.62 5.26 12.30
C LEU A 185 -26.91 4.17 11.48
N LEU A 186 -25.61 4.36 11.22
CA LEU A 186 -24.81 3.39 10.48
C LEU A 186 -24.61 2.12 11.31
N PRO A 187 -24.64 0.92 10.68
CA PRO A 187 -24.55 -0.34 11.42
C PRO A 187 -23.19 -0.59 12.07
N ASP A 188 -22.13 0.04 11.57
CA ASP A 188 -20.75 -0.03 12.04
C ASP A 188 -20.35 1.13 12.99
N CYS A 189 -21.35 1.85 13.56
CA CYS A 189 -21.10 2.79 14.63
C CYS A 189 -20.43 2.13 15.84
N GLY A 190 -19.54 2.84 16.52
CA GLY A 190 -18.92 2.38 17.75
C GLY A 190 -19.96 2.07 18.84
N GLU A 191 -19.64 1.12 19.72
CA GLU A 191 -20.55 0.70 20.80
C GLU A 191 -20.95 1.88 21.69
N GLY A 192 -19.99 2.75 22.07
CA GLY A 192 -20.24 3.96 22.87
C GLY A 192 -21.18 4.93 22.15
N ASP A 193 -20.91 5.24 20.87
CA ASP A 193 -21.75 6.10 20.05
C ASP A 193 -23.18 5.56 19.92
N ARG A 194 -23.30 4.23 19.77
CA ARG A 194 -24.58 3.53 19.69
C ARG A 194 -25.33 3.57 21.00
N ALA A 195 -24.64 3.38 22.14
CA ALA A 195 -25.21 3.46 23.46
C ALA A 195 -25.72 4.90 23.75
N ASP A 196 -24.96 5.92 23.38
CA ASP A 196 -25.35 7.33 23.50
C ASP A 196 -26.62 7.64 22.70
N ALA A 197 -26.70 7.17 21.46
CA ALA A 197 -27.87 7.35 20.61
C ALA A 197 -29.11 6.63 21.20
N ARG A 198 -28.93 5.40 21.73
CA ARG A 198 -29.99 4.65 22.41
C ARG A 198 -30.48 5.36 23.68
N GLN A 199 -29.57 5.90 24.48
CA GLN A 199 -29.92 6.62 25.69
C GLN A 199 -30.77 7.85 25.37
N ALA A 200 -30.38 8.62 24.34
CA ALA A 200 -31.18 9.77 23.90
C ALA A 200 -32.54 9.34 23.36
N ALA A 201 -32.62 8.23 22.62
CA ALA A 201 -33.85 7.66 22.12
C ALA A 201 -34.77 7.16 23.23
N ALA A 202 -34.24 6.58 24.31
CA ALA A 202 -35.00 6.18 25.49
C ALA A 202 -35.67 7.37 26.13
N ARG A 203 -35.00 8.52 26.22
CA ARG A 203 -35.60 9.78 26.75
C ARG A 203 -36.76 10.27 25.89
N VAL A 204 -36.75 10.02 24.57
CA VAL A 204 -37.91 10.33 23.71
C VAL A 204 -39.13 9.51 24.13
N ALA A 205 -38.94 8.21 24.36
CA ALA A 205 -40.01 7.29 24.77
C ALA A 205 -40.55 7.62 26.21
N GLU A 206 -39.65 8.04 27.12
CA GLU A 206 -39.97 8.40 28.51
C GLU A 206 -40.61 9.79 28.63
N ALA A 207 -40.58 10.60 27.59
CA ALA A 207 -41.06 12.00 27.65
C ALA A 207 -42.53 12.06 27.99
N THR A 208 -42.88 12.97 28.92
CA THR A 208 -44.24 13.14 29.42
C THR A 208 -45.04 14.18 28.61
N THR A 209 -44.35 15.03 27.86
CA THR A 209 -44.95 16.04 26.99
C THR A 209 -44.38 16.00 25.58
N LEU A 210 -45.18 16.45 24.61
CA LEU A 210 -44.75 16.51 23.21
C LEU A 210 -43.53 17.43 22.99
N ASP A 211 -43.43 18.52 23.72
CA ASP A 211 -42.28 19.44 23.61
C ASP A 211 -40.99 18.82 24.18
N GLU A 212 -41.11 18.06 25.26
CA GLU A 212 -40.00 17.28 25.80
C GLU A 212 -39.55 16.21 24.80
N ALA A 213 -40.50 15.46 24.22
CA ALA A 213 -40.22 14.47 23.17
C ALA A 213 -39.50 15.08 21.95
N ARG A 214 -39.94 16.26 21.49
CA ARG A 214 -39.30 16.99 20.39
C ARG A 214 -37.87 17.44 20.72
N THR A 215 -37.65 17.86 21.97
CA THR A 215 -36.31 18.23 22.45
C THR A 215 -35.38 17.02 22.42
N TRP A 216 -35.80 15.88 22.95
CA TRP A 216 -35.01 14.64 22.93
C TRP A 216 -34.85 14.06 21.52
N LEU A 217 -35.83 14.21 20.62
CA LEU A 217 -35.66 13.85 19.19
C LEU A 217 -34.56 14.69 18.54
N THR A 218 -34.43 15.96 18.90
CA THR A 218 -33.34 16.80 18.38
C THR A 218 -31.99 16.33 18.90
N GLU A 219 -31.89 16.01 20.20
CA GLU A 219 -30.67 15.45 20.80
C GLU A 219 -30.33 14.09 20.15
N THR A 220 -31.31 13.22 19.94
CA THR A 220 -31.12 11.94 19.27
C THR A 220 -30.56 12.13 17.86
N ARG A 221 -31.07 13.09 17.08
CA ARG A 221 -30.53 13.43 15.75
C ARG A 221 -29.06 13.84 15.82
N LEU A 222 -28.68 14.66 16.80
CA LEU A 222 -27.30 15.09 16.99
C LEU A 222 -26.38 13.91 17.35
N ARG A 223 -26.84 12.99 18.22
CA ARG A 223 -26.10 11.78 18.59
C ARG A 223 -25.91 10.86 17.38
N VAL A 224 -26.96 10.61 16.61
CA VAL A 224 -26.89 9.84 15.38
C VAL A 224 -25.93 10.48 14.37
N GLN A 225 -25.98 11.79 14.21
CA GLN A 225 -25.05 12.49 13.30
C GLN A 225 -23.60 12.35 13.74
N ARG A 226 -23.29 12.52 15.04
CA ARG A 226 -21.94 12.34 15.60
C ARG A 226 -21.46 10.90 15.40
N ALA A 227 -22.30 9.92 15.72
CA ALA A 227 -22.02 8.51 15.55
C ALA A 227 -21.67 8.16 14.09
N ASN A 228 -22.46 8.68 13.15
CA ASN A 228 -22.22 8.50 11.72
C ASN A 228 -20.92 9.15 11.25
N SER A 229 -20.65 10.38 11.68
CA SER A 229 -19.39 11.06 11.33
C SER A 229 -18.17 10.30 11.85
N ALA A 230 -18.25 9.73 13.05
CA ALA A 230 -17.18 8.89 13.61
C ALA A 230 -17.03 7.56 12.82
N ALA A 231 -18.15 6.94 12.45
CA ALA A 231 -18.12 5.71 11.62
C ALA A 231 -17.52 5.97 10.24
N GLU A 232 -17.92 7.07 9.57
CA GLU A 232 -17.35 7.46 8.28
C GLU A 232 -15.85 7.80 8.37
N ALA A 233 -15.40 8.40 9.47
CA ALA A 233 -13.98 8.63 9.71
C ALA A 233 -13.22 7.29 9.83
N ARG A 234 -13.75 6.34 10.61
CA ARG A 234 -13.16 4.98 10.70
C ARG A 234 -13.12 4.25 9.37
N ARG A 235 -14.17 4.37 8.54
CA ARG A 235 -14.18 3.80 7.18
C ARG A 235 -13.07 4.38 6.31
N ARG A 236 -12.88 5.71 6.33
CA ARG A 236 -11.77 6.36 5.60
C ARG A 236 -10.40 5.89 6.09
N ASP A 237 -10.23 5.82 7.41
CA ASP A 237 -8.98 5.31 8.01
C ASP A 237 -8.72 3.84 7.60
N ALA A 238 -9.75 3.00 7.58
CA ALA A 238 -9.65 1.60 7.15
C ALA A 238 -9.30 1.48 5.66
N ASP A 239 -9.92 2.28 4.78
CA ASP A 239 -9.62 2.29 3.35
C ASP A 239 -8.17 2.75 3.08
N GLU A 240 -7.69 3.77 3.79
CA GLU A 240 -6.30 4.22 3.70
C GLU A 240 -5.33 3.14 4.22
N ALA A 241 -5.67 2.49 5.35
CA ALA A 241 -4.86 1.41 5.92
C ALA A 241 -4.78 0.18 5.00
N ILE A 242 -5.87 -0.16 4.28
CA ILE A 242 -5.88 -1.22 3.26
C ILE A 242 -4.93 -0.87 2.12
N GLY A 243 -4.90 0.40 1.69
CA GLY A 243 -3.93 0.89 0.71
C GLY A 243 -2.49 0.68 1.17
N PHE A 244 -2.18 1.06 2.40
CA PHE A 244 -0.85 0.87 2.99
C PHE A 244 -0.46 -0.60 3.15
N LEU A 245 -1.40 -1.46 3.55
CA LEU A 245 -1.17 -2.90 3.63
C LEU A 245 -0.85 -3.50 2.26
N HIS A 246 -1.52 -3.04 1.21
CA HIS A 246 -1.24 -3.46 -0.15
C HIS A 246 0.16 -3.01 -0.60
N ASP A 247 0.52 -1.73 -0.38
CA ASP A 247 1.84 -1.20 -0.73
C ASP A 247 2.99 -1.93 0.00
N LEU A 248 2.74 -2.35 1.23
CA LEU A 248 3.72 -3.05 2.05
C LEU A 248 3.68 -4.59 1.90
N GLU A 249 2.78 -5.16 1.10
CA GLU A 249 2.53 -6.62 1.04
C GLU A 249 3.80 -7.44 0.80
N ASN A 250 4.66 -6.99 -0.10
CA ASN A 250 5.90 -7.66 -0.48
C ASN A 250 7.16 -7.06 0.16
N ALA A 251 7.03 -6.03 0.99
CA ALA A 251 8.16 -5.41 1.68
C ALA A 251 8.76 -6.36 2.71
N ARG A 252 10.09 -6.41 2.80
CA ARG A 252 10.84 -7.24 3.74
C ARG A 252 11.74 -6.43 4.67
N VAL A 253 11.46 -5.13 4.79
CA VAL A 253 12.24 -4.21 5.61
C VAL A 253 11.99 -4.41 7.09
N ALA A 254 12.92 -3.94 7.91
CA ALA A 254 12.76 -3.92 9.36
C ALA A 254 11.47 -3.17 9.75
N ASP A 255 10.86 -3.56 10.86
CA ASP A 255 9.61 -2.99 11.40
C ASP A 255 8.35 -3.13 10.52
N VAL A 256 8.40 -3.78 9.35
CA VAL A 256 7.22 -3.92 8.48
C VAL A 256 6.11 -4.75 9.12
N ASP A 257 6.44 -5.86 9.77
CA ASP A 257 5.43 -6.75 10.37
C ASP A 257 4.69 -6.11 11.55
N PRO A 258 5.34 -5.42 12.49
CA PRO A 258 4.64 -4.60 13.49
C PRO A 258 3.75 -3.53 12.89
N VAL A 259 4.17 -2.87 11.79
CA VAL A 259 3.35 -1.86 11.12
C VAL A 259 2.13 -2.49 10.45
N ARG A 260 2.29 -3.64 9.76
CA ARG A 260 1.15 -4.40 9.19
C ARG A 260 0.14 -4.82 10.26
N ALA A 261 0.61 -5.28 11.42
CA ALA A 261 -0.27 -5.65 12.52
C ALA A 261 -1.10 -4.45 13.01
N LEU A 262 -0.46 -3.28 13.19
CA LEU A 262 -1.17 -2.06 13.57
C LEU A 262 -2.16 -1.58 12.51
N LEU A 263 -1.82 -1.68 11.23
CA LEU A 263 -2.74 -1.35 10.13
C LEU A 263 -3.94 -2.32 10.09
N ALA A 264 -3.73 -3.60 10.38
CA ALA A 264 -4.82 -4.57 10.51
C ALA A 264 -5.78 -4.21 11.66
N GLU A 265 -5.27 -3.67 12.78
CA GLU A 265 -6.09 -3.13 13.87
C GLU A 265 -6.95 -1.92 13.42
N VAL A 266 -6.38 -1.05 12.55
CA VAL A 266 -7.13 0.07 11.97
C VAL A 266 -8.24 -0.45 11.05
N VAL A 267 -7.95 -1.41 10.17
CA VAL A 267 -8.95 -2.02 9.28
C VAL A 267 -10.07 -2.68 10.08
N ALA A 268 -9.74 -3.30 11.21
CA ALA A 268 -10.71 -3.89 12.12
C ALA A 268 -11.48 -2.87 12.99
N GLY A 269 -11.20 -1.56 12.83
CA GLY A 269 -11.86 -0.50 13.58
C GLY A 269 -11.48 -0.43 15.08
N ARG A 270 -10.47 -1.17 15.51
CA ARG A 270 -9.99 -1.19 16.91
C ARG A 270 -9.00 -0.07 17.22
N ARG A 271 -8.47 0.58 16.19
CA ARG A 271 -7.51 1.66 16.30
C ARG A 271 -7.79 2.74 15.26
N ALA A 272 -7.52 4.01 15.58
CA ALA A 272 -7.49 5.08 14.60
C ALA A 272 -6.16 5.11 13.84
N LEU A 273 -6.17 5.57 12.60
CA LEU A 273 -4.97 5.81 11.80
C LEU A 273 -4.35 7.15 12.20
N ASP A 274 -3.59 7.15 13.29
CA ASP A 274 -2.96 8.33 13.84
C ASP A 274 -1.69 8.76 13.09
N GLU A 275 -1.26 9.99 13.28
CA GLU A 275 -0.07 10.55 12.65
C GLU A 275 1.24 9.80 12.97
N PRO A 276 1.48 9.30 14.20
CA PRO A 276 2.62 8.44 14.47
C PRO A 276 2.65 7.17 13.62
N LEU A 277 1.50 6.53 13.41
CA LEU A 277 1.41 5.33 12.57
C LEU A 277 1.65 5.67 11.09
N ARG A 278 1.06 6.78 10.59
CA ARG A 278 1.32 7.26 9.21
C ARG A 278 2.81 7.50 8.96
N ARG A 279 3.53 8.11 9.90
CA ARG A 279 4.98 8.30 9.78
C ARG A 279 5.76 7.00 9.77
N ARG A 280 5.38 6.02 10.57
CA ARG A 280 6.01 4.68 10.54
C ARG A 280 5.78 3.99 9.20
N VAL A 281 4.57 4.05 8.67
CA VAL A 281 4.24 3.54 7.33
C VAL A 281 5.10 4.20 6.26
N ALA A 282 5.21 5.53 6.29
CA ALA A 282 6.05 6.27 5.34
C ALA A 282 7.52 5.83 5.41
N GLY A 283 8.05 5.61 6.63
CA GLY A 283 9.39 5.06 6.83
C GLY A 283 9.58 3.66 6.23
N CYS A 284 8.63 2.75 6.47
CA CYS A 284 8.66 1.41 5.87
C CYS A 284 8.56 1.45 4.34
N ARG A 285 7.74 2.33 3.77
CA ARG A 285 7.62 2.49 2.31
C ARG A 285 8.92 2.99 1.71
N ALA A 286 9.49 4.05 2.27
CA ALA A 286 10.78 4.58 1.81
C ALA A 286 11.91 3.54 1.88
N ALA A 287 11.96 2.75 2.95
CA ALA A 287 12.92 1.66 3.08
C ALA A 287 12.67 0.54 2.06
N ALA A 288 11.42 0.19 1.79
CA ALA A 288 11.06 -0.82 0.79
C ALA A 288 11.37 -0.35 -0.64
N GLU A 289 11.13 0.91 -0.95
CA GLU A 289 11.49 1.53 -2.23
C GLU A 289 13.01 1.51 -2.44
N ALA A 290 13.78 1.91 -1.43
CA ALA A 290 15.25 1.88 -1.47
C ALA A 290 15.79 0.45 -1.66
N GLU A 291 15.23 -0.54 -0.97
CA GLU A 291 15.59 -1.96 -1.16
C GLU A 291 15.23 -2.46 -2.57
N ALA A 292 14.07 -2.08 -3.09
CA ALA A 292 13.66 -2.46 -4.44
C ALA A 292 14.55 -1.82 -5.50
N GLU A 293 14.91 -0.55 -5.35
CA GLU A 293 15.85 0.15 -6.24
C GLU A 293 17.22 -0.51 -6.21
N GLN A 294 17.75 -0.79 -5.02
CA GLN A 294 19.03 -1.48 -4.87
C GLN A 294 19.01 -2.86 -5.55
N ARG A 295 17.95 -3.63 -5.33
CA ARG A 295 17.79 -4.95 -5.97
C ARG A 295 17.71 -4.84 -7.49
N TYR A 296 17.02 -3.85 -8.01
CA TYR A 296 16.96 -3.57 -9.44
C TYR A 296 18.35 -3.27 -10.03
N VAL A 297 19.12 -2.41 -9.37
CA VAL A 297 20.50 -2.09 -9.81
C VAL A 297 21.37 -3.34 -9.81
N VAL A 298 21.33 -4.12 -8.72
CA VAL A 298 22.11 -5.36 -8.57
C VAL A 298 21.76 -6.36 -9.66
N ASN A 299 20.49 -6.63 -9.88
CA ASN A 299 20.05 -7.58 -10.91
C ASN A 299 20.47 -7.12 -12.31
N THR A 300 20.25 -5.83 -12.63
CA THR A 300 20.60 -5.27 -13.94
C THR A 300 22.11 -5.36 -14.22
N VAL A 301 22.94 -5.08 -13.21
CA VAL A 301 24.39 -5.22 -13.32
C VAL A 301 24.79 -6.69 -13.49
N THR A 302 24.20 -7.60 -12.71
CA THR A 302 24.46 -9.04 -12.77
C THR A 302 24.11 -9.62 -14.13
N ASP A 303 22.93 -9.30 -14.64
CA ASP A 303 22.46 -9.77 -15.94
C ASP A 303 23.38 -9.26 -17.07
N ALA A 304 23.73 -7.96 -17.02
CA ALA A 304 24.61 -7.37 -18.03
C ALA A 304 26.03 -7.97 -18.02
N LEU A 305 26.58 -8.28 -16.83
CA LEU A 305 27.88 -8.96 -16.70
C LEU A 305 27.83 -10.43 -17.16
N THR A 306 26.75 -11.13 -16.84
CA THR A 306 26.52 -12.51 -17.29
C THR A 306 26.42 -12.59 -18.80
N ASP A 307 25.73 -11.65 -19.43
CA ASP A 307 25.63 -11.55 -20.89
C ASP A 307 26.98 -11.23 -21.58
N LEU A 308 27.92 -10.59 -20.87
CA LEU A 308 29.29 -10.36 -21.31
C LEU A 308 30.21 -11.56 -21.06
N GLY A 309 29.68 -12.67 -20.53
CA GLY A 309 30.41 -13.90 -20.27
C GLY A 309 31.13 -13.99 -18.95
N TYR A 310 30.86 -13.06 -18.02
CA TYR A 310 31.42 -13.11 -16.67
C TYR A 310 30.55 -13.99 -15.77
N GLN A 311 31.22 -14.81 -14.95
CA GLN A 311 30.58 -15.58 -13.90
C GLN A 311 30.55 -14.73 -12.63
N VAL A 312 29.33 -14.38 -12.22
CA VAL A 312 29.11 -13.64 -10.98
C VAL A 312 28.95 -14.65 -9.86
N SER A 313 29.80 -14.60 -8.84
CA SER A 313 29.73 -15.53 -7.70
C SER A 313 28.42 -15.35 -6.93
N GLN A 314 27.85 -16.45 -6.45
CA GLN A 314 26.69 -16.42 -5.54
C GLN A 314 27.03 -15.59 -4.30
N GLY A 315 26.22 -14.59 -3.98
CA GLY A 315 26.46 -13.67 -2.86
C GLY A 315 26.61 -12.21 -3.28
N PHE A 316 26.48 -11.87 -4.56
CA PHE A 316 26.47 -10.49 -5.03
C PHE A 316 25.39 -9.65 -4.32
N GLU A 317 24.20 -10.21 -4.13
CA GLU A 317 23.10 -9.58 -3.39
C GLU A 317 23.47 -9.29 -1.92
N THR A 318 24.28 -10.14 -1.30
CA THR A 318 24.67 -10.02 0.10
C THR A 318 25.89 -9.09 0.27
N LEU A 319 26.78 -9.02 -0.72
CA LEU A 319 27.97 -8.19 -0.71
C LEU A 319 27.66 -6.70 -0.96
N THR A 320 26.54 -6.40 -1.63
CA THR A 320 26.06 -5.03 -1.79
C THR A 320 25.49 -4.45 -0.48
N VAL A 321 25.24 -5.25 0.53
CA VAL A 321 24.79 -4.80 1.87
C VAL A 321 25.97 -4.50 2.81
N THR A 322 27.14 -5.07 2.54
CA THR A 322 28.37 -4.84 3.30
C THR A 322 29.47 -4.44 2.32
N ASP A 323 30.15 -3.30 2.52
CA ASP A 323 31.31 -2.84 1.72
C ASP A 323 32.21 -4.01 1.30
N GLY A 324 31.89 -4.65 0.20
CA GLY A 324 32.46 -5.91 -0.21
C GLY A 324 33.07 -5.83 -1.60
N ALA A 325 34.16 -6.58 -1.79
CA ALA A 325 34.76 -6.81 -3.10
C ALA A 325 34.17 -8.06 -3.74
N LEU A 326 33.63 -7.92 -4.94
CA LEU A 326 33.15 -9.04 -5.77
C LEU A 326 34.24 -9.41 -6.77
N ARG A 327 34.48 -10.70 -6.92
CA ARG A 327 35.36 -11.22 -7.95
C ARG A 327 34.53 -11.80 -9.10
N LEU A 328 34.72 -11.23 -10.28
CA LEU A 328 34.15 -11.70 -11.54
C LEU A 328 35.18 -12.58 -12.24
N SER A 329 34.84 -13.81 -12.53
CA SER A 329 35.68 -14.73 -13.30
C SER A 329 35.13 -14.91 -14.70
N ARG A 330 35.99 -15.22 -15.66
CA ARG A 330 35.65 -15.60 -17.03
C ARG A 330 36.34 -16.90 -17.35
N SER A 331 35.67 -17.85 -18.00
CA SER A 331 36.27 -19.17 -18.33
C SER A 331 37.49 -19.07 -19.24
N GLU A 332 37.59 -18.00 -20.03
CA GLU A 332 38.72 -17.70 -20.90
C GLU A 332 39.91 -17.06 -20.15
N TRP A 333 39.76 -16.72 -18.85
CA TRP A 333 40.76 -16.07 -18.02
C TRP A 333 41.13 -16.93 -16.80
N PRO A 334 41.88 -18.01 -16.97
CA PRO A 334 42.14 -18.95 -15.88
C PRO A 334 42.96 -18.34 -14.73
N GLU A 335 43.80 -17.34 -15.04
CA GLU A 335 44.71 -16.68 -14.07
C GLU A 335 44.33 -15.23 -13.75
N HIS A 336 43.28 -14.75 -14.37
CA HIS A 336 42.83 -13.34 -14.15
C HIS A 336 41.37 -13.32 -13.75
N ALA A 337 41.02 -12.25 -13.05
CA ALA A 337 39.64 -11.95 -12.68
C ALA A 337 39.45 -10.42 -12.61
N VAL A 338 38.23 -9.95 -12.62
CA VAL A 338 37.92 -8.55 -12.33
C VAL A 338 37.46 -8.44 -10.87
N ASN A 339 38.10 -7.57 -10.12
CA ASN A 339 37.68 -7.23 -8.79
C ASN A 339 36.78 -5.98 -8.87
N LEU A 340 35.57 -6.09 -8.37
CA LEU A 340 34.56 -5.02 -8.35
C LEU A 340 34.26 -4.70 -6.90
N VAL A 341 34.50 -3.44 -6.50
CA VAL A 341 34.23 -2.93 -5.16
C VAL A 341 33.14 -1.88 -5.26
N VAL A 342 32.04 -2.07 -4.52
CA VAL A 342 30.94 -1.12 -4.45
C VAL A 342 31.01 -0.38 -3.12
N ASP A 343 31.15 0.93 -3.19
CA ASP A 343 31.01 1.84 -2.04
C ASP A 343 29.58 2.39 -2.06
N GLN A 344 28.74 1.86 -1.17
CA GLN A 344 27.33 2.24 -1.12
C GLN A 344 27.11 3.65 -0.58
N GLN A 345 27.95 4.11 0.36
CA GLN A 345 27.81 5.44 0.94
C GLN A 345 28.18 6.55 -0.06
N GLY A 346 29.15 6.27 -0.93
CA GLY A 346 29.57 7.19 -1.98
C GLY A 346 28.85 6.99 -3.31
N GLY A 347 28.03 5.94 -3.49
CA GLY A 347 27.44 5.60 -4.79
C GLY A 347 28.51 5.30 -5.86
N GLN A 348 29.69 4.84 -5.46
CA GLN A 348 30.83 4.62 -6.33
C GLN A 348 31.12 3.14 -6.54
N MET A 349 31.49 2.79 -7.75
CA MET A 349 31.94 1.46 -8.12
C MET A 349 33.38 1.56 -8.63
N ARG A 350 34.27 0.74 -8.08
CA ARG A 350 35.66 0.63 -8.53
C ARG A 350 35.88 -0.76 -9.13
N THR A 351 36.50 -0.82 -10.27
CA THR A 351 36.83 -2.07 -10.95
C THR A 351 38.31 -2.14 -11.27
N ALA A 352 38.93 -3.29 -11.12
CA ALA A 352 40.31 -3.52 -11.51
C ALA A 352 40.48 -4.98 -11.93
N VAL A 353 41.28 -5.20 -12.97
CA VAL A 353 41.77 -6.55 -13.31
C VAL A 353 42.75 -6.99 -12.24
N VAL A 354 42.67 -8.24 -11.78
CA VAL A 354 43.58 -8.81 -10.77
C VAL A 354 44.06 -10.18 -11.22
N ARG A 355 45.31 -10.55 -10.89
CA ARG A 355 45.80 -11.90 -11.07
C ARG A 355 45.37 -12.80 -9.94
N THR A 356 44.99 -14.03 -10.24
CA THR A 356 44.59 -15.03 -9.24
C THR A 356 45.78 -15.92 -8.82
N ALA A 357 46.83 -15.98 -9.61
CA ALA A 357 48.07 -16.72 -9.35
C ALA A 357 49.29 -15.84 -9.46
N ALA A 358 50.35 -16.12 -8.72
CA ALA A 358 51.64 -15.42 -8.87
C ALA A 358 52.38 -16.03 -10.08
N GLY A 359 52.30 -15.33 -11.20
CA GLY A 359 53.17 -15.60 -12.37
C GLY A 359 54.51 -14.89 -12.27
N SER A 360 55.54 -15.41 -12.87
CA SER A 360 56.90 -14.86 -12.80
C SER A 360 57.58 -14.77 -14.15
N GLY A 361 57.08 -13.93 -15.07
CA GLY A 361 57.74 -13.73 -16.35
C GLY A 361 57.33 -12.46 -17.11
N ASP A 362 58.17 -12.02 -18.07
CA ASP A 362 57.86 -10.88 -18.96
C ASP A 362 56.66 -11.18 -19.88
N ASP A 363 56.36 -12.46 -20.16
CA ASP A 363 55.18 -12.87 -20.92
C ASP A 363 53.87 -12.56 -20.16
N ASP A 364 53.93 -12.53 -18.84
CA ASP A 364 52.73 -12.27 -18.01
C ASP A 364 52.29 -10.78 -18.09
N ALA A 365 53.24 -9.85 -18.27
CA ALA A 365 52.94 -8.42 -18.37
C ALA A 365 52.17 -8.11 -19.68
N HIS A 366 52.43 -8.82 -20.77
CA HIS A 366 51.67 -8.62 -22.02
C HIS A 366 50.23 -9.16 -21.90
N ILE A 367 50.05 -10.30 -21.22
CA ILE A 367 48.74 -10.87 -20.95
C ILE A 367 47.91 -9.92 -20.02
N ASP A 368 48.56 -9.33 -19.05
CA ASP A 368 47.89 -8.34 -18.17
C ASP A 368 47.29 -7.18 -18.96
N VAL A 369 48.09 -6.56 -19.83
CA VAL A 369 47.63 -5.45 -20.68
C VAL A 369 46.49 -5.89 -21.59
N GLU A 370 46.59 -7.09 -22.22
CA GLU A 370 45.53 -7.65 -23.07
C GLU A 370 44.21 -7.80 -22.25
N ARG A 371 44.29 -8.29 -21.02
CA ARG A 371 43.08 -8.47 -20.15
C ARG A 371 42.50 -7.13 -19.69
N GLU A 372 43.36 -6.14 -19.42
CA GLU A 372 42.90 -4.79 -19.11
C GLU A 372 42.22 -4.13 -20.32
N GLU A 373 42.78 -4.27 -21.53
CA GLU A 373 42.15 -3.76 -22.77
C GLU A 373 40.79 -4.40 -23.01
N GLN A 374 40.70 -5.74 -22.84
CA GLN A 374 39.44 -6.47 -23.00
C GLN A 374 38.42 -6.00 -21.94
N TRP A 375 38.83 -5.83 -20.68
CA TRP A 375 37.94 -5.30 -19.63
C TRP A 375 37.48 -3.88 -19.95
N CYS A 376 38.32 -3.02 -20.46
CA CYS A 376 37.93 -1.65 -20.87
C CYS A 376 36.86 -1.68 -21.95
N GLN A 377 36.92 -2.58 -22.94
CA GLN A 377 35.91 -2.75 -23.98
C GLN A 377 34.61 -3.29 -23.37
N ASP A 378 34.69 -4.35 -22.57
CA ASP A 378 33.52 -4.97 -21.91
C ASP A 378 32.85 -3.98 -20.93
N PHE A 379 33.64 -3.16 -20.22
CA PHE A 379 33.13 -2.12 -19.35
C PHE A 379 32.39 -1.00 -20.10
N HIS A 380 32.89 -0.64 -21.28
CA HIS A 380 32.21 0.31 -22.15
C HIS A 380 30.85 -0.25 -22.63
N GLU A 381 30.81 -1.52 -23.01
CA GLU A 381 29.57 -2.19 -23.42
C GLU A 381 28.60 -2.35 -22.23
N LEU A 382 29.10 -2.71 -21.03
CA LEU A 382 28.33 -2.76 -19.79
C LEU A 382 27.63 -1.42 -19.53
N ARG A 383 28.37 -0.30 -19.60
CA ARG A 383 27.79 1.03 -19.44
C ARG A 383 26.69 1.31 -20.45
N GLY A 384 26.87 0.90 -21.70
CA GLY A 384 25.85 1.04 -22.75
C GLY A 384 24.59 0.23 -22.44
N ARG A 385 24.71 -0.96 -21.85
CA ARG A 385 23.59 -1.79 -21.42
C ARG A 385 22.87 -1.17 -20.22
N LEU A 386 23.62 -0.71 -19.22
CA LEU A 386 23.06 -0.02 -18.04
C LEU A 386 22.30 1.26 -18.42
N ALA A 387 22.84 2.06 -19.34
CA ALA A 387 22.16 3.26 -19.84
C ALA A 387 20.83 2.92 -20.55
N ARG A 388 20.77 1.82 -21.31
CA ARG A 388 19.51 1.33 -21.92
C ARG A 388 18.49 0.87 -20.88
N ALA A 389 18.95 0.36 -19.74
CA ALA A 389 18.11 0.01 -18.61
C ALA A 389 17.71 1.21 -17.74
N GLY A 390 18.16 2.43 -18.09
CA GLY A 390 17.84 3.65 -17.36
C GLY A 390 18.83 3.98 -16.23
N LEU A 391 19.92 3.22 -16.11
CA LEU A 391 20.97 3.46 -15.11
C LEU A 391 22.10 4.30 -15.75
N SER A 392 22.18 5.58 -15.38
CA SER A 392 23.26 6.46 -15.82
C SER A 392 24.54 6.19 -15.01
N THR A 393 25.66 6.05 -15.70
CA THR A 393 26.98 5.86 -15.07
C THR A 393 27.95 6.94 -15.56
N ASP A 394 28.69 7.55 -14.63
CA ASP A 394 29.75 8.49 -14.93
C ASP A 394 31.12 7.92 -14.54
N VAL A 395 32.14 8.11 -15.41
CA VAL A 395 33.49 7.63 -15.15
C VAL A 395 34.29 8.78 -14.55
N GLN A 396 34.59 8.68 -13.27
CA GLN A 396 35.36 9.71 -12.57
C GLN A 396 36.86 9.57 -12.79
N VAL A 397 37.39 8.34 -12.85
CA VAL A 397 38.81 8.05 -13.05
C VAL A 397 38.93 6.84 -13.99
N ALA A 398 39.73 6.96 -15.02
CA ALA A 398 40.13 5.88 -15.91
C ALA A 398 41.65 5.82 -15.99
N VAL A 399 42.23 4.66 -15.72
CA VAL A 399 43.65 4.39 -15.86
C VAL A 399 43.87 3.63 -17.16
N PRO A 400 44.72 4.05 -18.07
CA PRO A 400 45.02 3.32 -19.29
C PRO A 400 45.59 1.93 -19.02
N PRO A 401 45.26 0.93 -19.86
CA PRO A 401 45.87 -0.41 -19.78
C PRO A 401 47.40 -0.38 -19.76
N GLY A 402 48.02 -1.11 -18.85
CA GLY A 402 49.46 -1.21 -18.72
C GLY A 402 50.16 -0.06 -17.99
N GLU A 403 49.45 1.00 -17.57
CA GLU A 403 50.06 2.12 -16.82
C GLU A 403 50.41 1.74 -15.38
N VAL A 404 49.63 0.83 -14.76
CA VAL A 404 49.84 0.34 -13.41
C VAL A 404 49.91 -1.20 -13.45
N PRO A 405 50.88 -1.83 -12.75
CA PRO A 405 50.95 -3.30 -12.73
C PRO A 405 49.66 -3.91 -12.13
N VAL A 406 49.16 -4.99 -12.77
CA VAL A 406 47.99 -5.73 -12.32
C VAL A 406 48.25 -6.33 -10.93
N PRO A 407 47.46 -6.01 -9.91
CA PRO A 407 47.68 -6.50 -8.56
C PRO A 407 47.35 -7.97 -8.41
N LEU A 408 48.07 -8.65 -7.52
CA LEU A 408 47.71 -10.00 -7.10
C LEU A 408 46.42 -9.96 -6.30
N ALA A 409 45.48 -10.83 -6.61
CA ALA A 409 44.24 -10.97 -5.85
C ALA A 409 44.56 -11.43 -4.42
N VAL A 410 44.29 -10.59 -3.45
CA VAL A 410 44.30 -10.98 -2.04
C VAL A 410 43.18 -12.00 -1.87
N SER A 411 43.51 -13.28 -1.60
CA SER A 411 42.51 -14.26 -1.14
C SER A 411 41.84 -13.65 0.12
N PRO A 412 40.53 -13.61 0.21
CA PRO A 412 39.92 -13.26 1.48
C PRO A 412 40.41 -14.30 2.49
N ALA A 413 41.39 -13.90 3.30
CA ALA A 413 41.85 -14.74 4.39
C ALA A 413 40.59 -15.08 5.19
N ALA A 414 40.34 -16.39 5.37
CA ALA A 414 39.31 -16.87 6.25
C ALA A 414 39.38 -16.02 7.53
N SER A 415 38.33 -15.29 7.80
CA SER A 415 38.25 -14.38 8.95
C SER A 415 38.57 -15.23 10.18
N SER A 416 39.82 -15.16 10.63
CA SER A 416 40.26 -15.81 11.83
C SER A 416 39.35 -15.30 12.94
N THR A 417 38.57 -16.19 13.48
CA THR A 417 37.76 -16.01 14.66
C THR A 417 38.63 -15.30 15.71
N ARG A 418 38.44 -13.99 15.86
CA ARG A 418 39.11 -13.24 16.93
C ARG A 418 38.68 -13.87 18.21
N ALA A 419 39.62 -14.61 18.83
CA ALA A 419 39.46 -15.19 20.15
C ALA A 419 39.01 -14.08 21.12
N ARG A 420 37.80 -14.22 21.64
CA ARG A 420 37.28 -13.37 22.71
C ARG A 420 38.31 -13.39 23.86
N PRO A 421 38.77 -12.24 24.36
CA PRO A 421 39.61 -12.22 25.57
C PRO A 421 38.77 -12.78 26.72
N ARG A 422 39.23 -13.89 27.29
CA ARG A 422 38.70 -14.43 28.56
C ARG A 422 39.03 -13.40 29.65
N TYR A 423 38.01 -12.72 30.14
CA TYR A 423 38.09 -11.93 31.37
C TYR A 423 38.30 -12.95 32.52
N ARG A 424 39.47 -12.88 33.17
CA ARG A 424 39.73 -13.57 34.43
C ARG A 424 39.13 -12.68 35.53
N GLU A 425 38.04 -13.15 36.11
CA GLU A 425 37.57 -12.64 37.41
C GLU A 425 38.66 -12.87 38.46
N ARG A 426 39.10 -11.80 39.08
CA ARG A 426 39.92 -11.85 40.29
C ARG A 426 38.95 -11.78 41.47
N ASP A 427 38.85 -12.89 42.19
CA ASP A 427 38.29 -12.93 43.56
C ASP A 427 38.99 -11.92 44.46
N ARG A 428 38.17 -11.11 45.13
CA ARG A 428 38.41 -10.57 46.47
C ARG A 428 37.06 -10.29 47.14
#